data_89404afb357fb1e4afe25c693f557777
#
_entry.id   89404afb357fb1e4afe25c693f557777
#
_cell.length_a   1.000
_cell.length_b   1.000
_cell.length_c   1.000
_cell.angle_alpha   90.00
_cell.angle_beta   90.00
_cell.angle_gamma   90.00
#
_symmetry.space_group_name_H-M   'P 1'
#
loop_
_entity.id
_entity.type
_entity.pdbx_description
1 polymer ?
#
loop_
_entity_poly.entity_id
_entity_poly.type
_entity_poly.pdbx_seq_one_letter_code
_entity_poly.pdbx_strand_id
1 'polypeptide(L)'
;MVPGNHHKTGVATIAEIMNLLMLRGNIGKAGAGASPIRGHSNVQGDRTMGVWEQMPDSFLDSLGSEFGFDPPREHGFDTVNSMNAVERGEVKVMMSMAGNLVGAVSDSKRAEEGIARADLTIQVATKLNRSHIVTGREALLLPVLGRTERDVQHGLVQYVTAEDTVCRINSSIGELDPVAPIRELQQPDGEGGQLRPRPWATR
;
A
#
# COMPACT_ATOMS: atom_id res chain seq x y z
N MET A 1 5.20 19.13 -7.21
CA MET A 1 6.19 18.62 -8.19
C MET A 1 5.46 17.61 -9.05
N VAL A 2 5.36 17.84 -10.36
CA VAL A 2 4.73 16.87 -11.26
C VAL A 2 5.79 15.81 -11.58
N PRO A 3 5.57 14.56 -11.26
CA PRO A 3 6.54 13.51 -11.57
C PRO A 3 6.72 13.42 -13.09
N GLY A 4 7.96 13.51 -13.56
CA GLY A 4 8.28 13.46 -14.99
C GLY A 4 7.81 12.17 -15.70
N ASN A 5 7.40 11.17 -14.93
CA ASN A 5 6.90 9.89 -15.43
C ASN A 5 5.38 9.85 -15.73
N HIS A 6 4.62 10.88 -15.34
CA HIS A 6 3.17 10.93 -15.58
C HIS A 6 2.78 11.59 -16.92
N HIS A 7 3.74 11.77 -17.81
CA HIS A 7 3.52 12.33 -19.14
C HIS A 7 3.65 11.26 -20.23
N LYS A 8 2.99 11.48 -21.36
CA LYS A 8 3.09 10.59 -22.54
C LYS A 8 4.54 10.32 -22.95
N THR A 9 5.43 11.29 -22.74
CA THR A 9 6.87 11.24 -23.06
C THR A 9 7.73 10.98 -21.82
N GLY A 10 7.16 10.50 -20.71
CA GLY A 10 7.86 10.37 -19.43
C GLY A 10 9.14 9.54 -19.51
N VAL A 11 9.11 8.41 -20.20
CA VAL A 11 10.29 7.54 -20.38
C VAL A 11 11.40 8.27 -21.13
N ALA A 12 11.07 8.95 -22.24
CA ALA A 12 12.05 9.74 -22.99
C ALA A 12 12.65 10.88 -22.16
N THR A 13 11.82 11.57 -21.37
CA THR A 13 12.29 12.62 -20.46
C THR A 13 13.29 12.10 -19.42
N ILE A 14 13.01 10.92 -18.83
CA ILE A 14 13.94 10.29 -17.89
C ILE A 14 15.23 9.86 -18.57
N ALA A 15 15.16 9.33 -19.80
CA ALA A 15 16.33 8.99 -20.59
C ALA A 15 17.23 10.22 -20.85
N GLU A 16 16.65 11.38 -21.18
CA GLU A 16 17.41 12.63 -21.37
C GLU A 16 18.06 13.13 -20.08
N ILE A 17 17.39 12.98 -18.94
CA ILE A 17 18.00 13.28 -17.62
C ILE A 17 19.21 12.39 -17.38
N MET A 18 19.11 11.10 -17.68
CA MET A 18 20.22 10.16 -17.54
C MET A 18 21.35 10.48 -18.50
N ASN A 19 21.05 10.84 -19.75
CA ASN A 19 22.03 11.31 -20.73
C ASN A 19 22.79 12.55 -20.22
N LEU A 20 22.09 13.52 -19.65
CA LEU A 20 22.72 14.70 -19.06
C LEU A 20 23.66 14.33 -17.90
N LEU A 21 23.26 13.42 -17.02
CA LEU A 21 24.12 12.95 -15.92
C LEU A 21 25.39 12.27 -16.46
N MET A 22 25.28 11.46 -17.51
CA MET A 22 26.42 10.81 -18.15
C MET A 22 27.36 11.84 -18.81
N LEU A 23 26.81 12.77 -19.58
CA LEU A 23 27.60 13.84 -20.22
C LEU A 23 28.36 14.71 -19.21
N ARG A 24 27.78 14.95 -18.05
CA ARG A 24 28.40 15.66 -16.93
C ARG A 24 29.36 14.81 -16.12
N GLY A 25 29.49 13.52 -16.44
CA GLY A 25 30.30 12.59 -15.68
C GLY A 25 29.80 12.41 -14.24
N ASN A 26 28.48 12.49 -14.03
CA ASN A 26 27.86 12.35 -12.72
C ASN A 26 27.35 10.92 -12.48
N ILE A 27 27.93 9.93 -13.15
CA ILE A 27 27.65 8.50 -12.96
C ILE A 27 28.98 7.80 -12.64
N GLY A 28 28.97 6.86 -11.69
CA GLY A 28 30.12 6.00 -11.38
C GLY A 28 31.22 6.66 -10.56
N LYS A 29 30.99 7.78 -9.90
CA LYS A 29 31.93 8.41 -8.99
C LYS A 29 31.32 8.74 -7.64
N ALA A 30 32.13 8.82 -6.58
CA ALA A 30 31.69 9.14 -5.24
C ALA A 30 30.96 10.50 -5.18
N GLY A 31 29.82 10.54 -4.49
CA GLY A 31 29.00 11.75 -4.34
C GLY A 31 28.17 12.12 -5.56
N ALA A 32 28.15 11.28 -6.61
CA ALA A 32 27.36 11.52 -7.82
C ALA A 32 26.44 10.31 -8.12
N GLY A 33 25.42 10.52 -8.93
CA GLY A 33 24.48 9.50 -9.36
C GLY A 33 23.08 10.04 -9.58
N ALA A 34 22.16 9.16 -9.94
CA ALA A 34 20.75 9.45 -10.01
C ALA A 34 20.11 9.18 -8.65
N SER A 35 19.34 10.15 -8.14
CA SER A 35 18.61 10.01 -6.88
C SER A 35 17.12 10.24 -7.11
N PRO A 36 16.37 9.21 -7.50
CA PRO A 36 14.93 9.33 -7.72
C PRO A 36 14.22 9.54 -6.37
N ILE A 37 13.30 10.51 -6.34
CA ILE A 37 12.45 10.78 -5.19
C ILE A 37 11.10 10.10 -5.43
N ARG A 38 10.74 9.17 -4.56
CA ARG A 38 9.51 8.40 -4.63
C ARG A 38 8.37 9.14 -3.92
N GLY A 39 7.13 8.94 -4.34
CA GLY A 39 5.96 9.51 -3.68
C GLY A 39 5.64 8.81 -2.36
N HIS A 40 5.56 7.49 -2.39
CA HIS A 40 5.32 6.67 -1.20
C HIS A 40 6.61 6.10 -0.66
N SER A 41 6.66 5.87 0.66
CA SER A 41 7.78 5.16 1.27
C SER A 41 7.75 3.69 0.84
N ASN A 42 8.94 3.17 0.54
CA ASN A 42 9.16 1.78 0.18
C ASN A 42 8.47 1.27 -1.09
N VAL A 43 8.16 2.15 -2.07
CA VAL A 43 7.71 1.71 -3.41
C VAL A 43 8.73 0.76 -4.05
N GLN A 44 10.01 0.96 -3.78
CA GLN A 44 11.07 0.08 -4.25
C GLN A 44 10.90 -1.33 -3.67
N GLY A 45 10.68 -1.45 -2.37
CA GLY A 45 10.46 -2.74 -1.70
C GLY A 45 9.16 -3.42 -2.16
N ASP A 46 8.09 -2.66 -2.42
CA ASP A 46 6.86 -3.21 -2.98
C ASP A 46 7.15 -3.91 -4.32
N ARG A 47 7.93 -3.27 -5.19
CA ARG A 47 8.34 -3.86 -6.47
C ARG A 47 9.19 -5.11 -6.29
N THR A 48 10.15 -5.06 -5.38
CA THR A 48 11.00 -6.22 -5.05
C THR A 48 10.18 -7.40 -4.54
N MET A 49 9.12 -7.13 -3.78
CA MET A 49 8.19 -8.15 -3.27
C MET A 49 7.12 -8.58 -4.28
N GLY A 50 7.16 -8.06 -5.49
CA GLY A 50 6.26 -8.48 -6.55
C GLY A 50 4.94 -7.75 -6.63
N VAL A 51 4.80 -6.59 -5.99
CA VAL A 51 3.63 -5.73 -6.17
C VAL A 51 3.78 -4.94 -7.46
N TRP A 52 3.42 -5.57 -8.57
CA TRP A 52 3.54 -5.06 -9.93
C TRP A 52 2.20 -5.11 -10.65
N GLU A 53 2.04 -4.26 -11.66
CA GLU A 53 0.87 -4.26 -12.53
C GLU A 53 0.80 -5.54 -13.40
N GLN A 54 1.96 -6.00 -13.85
CA GLN A 54 2.12 -7.20 -14.67
C GLN A 54 3.40 -7.92 -14.26
N MET A 55 3.23 -9.08 -13.64
CA MET A 55 4.36 -9.88 -13.21
C MET A 55 5.01 -10.58 -14.41
N PRO A 56 6.34 -10.57 -14.52
CA PRO A 56 7.04 -11.37 -15.54
C PRO A 56 6.80 -12.87 -15.34
N ASP A 57 6.61 -13.61 -16.43
CA ASP A 57 6.43 -15.08 -16.37
C ASP A 57 7.58 -15.77 -15.64
N SER A 58 8.81 -15.33 -15.84
CA SER A 58 9.98 -15.89 -15.14
C SER A 58 9.90 -15.74 -13.61
N PHE A 59 9.29 -14.68 -13.11
CA PHE A 59 9.05 -14.52 -11.68
C PHE A 59 7.96 -15.48 -11.20
N LEU A 60 6.86 -15.59 -11.95
CA LEU A 60 5.76 -16.51 -11.63
C LEU A 60 6.22 -17.97 -11.65
N ASP A 61 7.07 -18.34 -12.62
CA ASP A 61 7.67 -19.69 -12.69
C ASP A 61 8.51 -19.99 -11.46
N SER A 62 9.36 -19.05 -11.06
CA SER A 62 10.20 -19.18 -9.87
C SER A 62 9.36 -19.28 -8.60
N LEU A 63 8.31 -18.45 -8.48
CA LEU A 63 7.39 -18.44 -7.34
C LEU A 63 6.65 -19.79 -7.24
N GLY A 64 6.12 -20.29 -8.35
CA GLY A 64 5.43 -21.57 -8.41
C GLY A 64 6.34 -22.74 -8.05
N SER A 65 7.57 -22.72 -8.57
CA SER A 65 8.58 -23.76 -8.28
C SER A 65 8.99 -23.76 -6.81
N GLU A 66 9.19 -22.58 -6.20
CA GLU A 66 9.64 -22.47 -4.82
C GLU A 66 8.55 -22.86 -3.81
N PHE A 67 7.31 -22.45 -4.06
CA PHE A 67 6.21 -22.62 -3.09
C PHE A 67 5.23 -23.75 -3.47
N GLY A 68 5.42 -24.42 -4.58
CA GLY A 68 4.65 -25.61 -4.96
C GLY A 68 3.19 -25.34 -5.33
N PHE A 69 2.89 -24.20 -5.96
CA PHE A 69 1.55 -23.87 -6.46
C PHE A 69 1.62 -23.31 -7.88
N ASP A 70 0.49 -23.23 -8.57
CA ASP A 70 0.40 -22.61 -9.90
C ASP A 70 -0.06 -21.15 -9.76
N PRO A 71 0.83 -20.15 -9.93
CA PRO A 71 0.47 -18.76 -9.82
C PRO A 71 -0.45 -18.34 -10.97
N PRO A 72 -1.47 -17.49 -10.71
CA PRO A 72 -2.33 -16.99 -11.77
C PRO A 72 -1.52 -16.18 -12.80
N ARG A 73 -1.75 -16.46 -14.08
CA ARG A 73 -1.07 -15.79 -15.20
C ARG A 73 -1.86 -14.62 -15.75
N GLU A 74 -3.16 -14.57 -15.46
CA GLU A 74 -4.00 -13.47 -15.86
C GLU A 74 -3.71 -12.26 -14.97
N HIS A 75 -3.60 -11.10 -15.59
CA HIS A 75 -3.39 -9.86 -14.87
C HIS A 75 -4.65 -9.43 -14.14
N GLY A 76 -4.49 -8.91 -12.93
CA GLY A 76 -5.56 -8.27 -12.19
C GLY A 76 -5.98 -6.93 -12.83
N PHE A 77 -6.91 -6.26 -12.19
CA PHE A 77 -7.37 -4.96 -12.63
C PHE A 77 -6.43 -3.84 -12.13
N ASP A 78 -6.14 -2.89 -13.00
CA ASP A 78 -5.64 -1.58 -12.59
C ASP A 78 -6.76 -0.78 -11.88
N THR A 79 -6.45 0.40 -11.39
CA THR A 79 -7.41 1.24 -10.65
C THR A 79 -8.66 1.57 -11.47
N VAL A 80 -8.49 1.88 -12.76
CA VAL A 80 -9.62 2.25 -13.65
C VAL A 80 -10.52 1.04 -13.89
N ASN A 81 -9.92 -0.09 -14.22
CA ASN A 81 -10.65 -1.33 -14.48
C ASN A 81 -11.30 -1.88 -13.21
N SER A 82 -10.64 -1.73 -12.05
CA SER A 82 -11.24 -2.06 -10.75
C SER A 82 -12.49 -1.22 -10.48
N MET A 83 -12.44 0.09 -10.70
CA MET A 83 -13.60 0.96 -10.51
C MET A 83 -14.72 0.64 -11.50
N ASN A 84 -14.41 0.32 -12.74
CA ASN A 84 -15.40 -0.14 -13.71
C ASN A 84 -16.07 -1.47 -13.31
N ALA A 85 -15.28 -2.41 -12.77
CA ALA A 85 -15.82 -3.69 -12.27
C ALA A 85 -16.71 -3.49 -11.03
N VAL A 86 -16.32 -2.61 -10.12
CA VAL A 86 -17.12 -2.20 -8.95
C VAL A 86 -18.45 -1.59 -9.41
N GLU A 87 -18.42 -0.68 -10.36
CA GLU A 87 -19.61 -0.04 -10.93
C GLU A 87 -20.58 -1.06 -11.57
N ARG A 88 -20.04 -2.04 -12.30
CA ARG A 88 -20.86 -3.12 -12.89
C ARG A 88 -21.38 -4.14 -11.86
N GLY A 89 -20.99 -4.03 -10.59
CA GLY A 89 -21.40 -4.95 -9.53
C GLY A 89 -20.73 -6.34 -9.61
N GLU A 90 -19.62 -6.45 -10.31
CA GLU A 90 -18.84 -7.68 -10.46
C GLU A 90 -17.99 -7.99 -9.20
N VAL A 91 -17.65 -6.94 -8.45
CA VAL A 91 -16.86 -7.06 -7.22
C VAL A 91 -17.77 -7.39 -6.05
N LYS A 92 -17.60 -8.58 -5.48
CA LYS A 92 -18.37 -9.07 -4.33
C LYS A 92 -17.69 -8.72 -3.02
N VAL A 93 -16.38 -8.87 -2.96
CA VAL A 93 -15.55 -8.51 -1.80
C VAL A 93 -14.52 -7.51 -2.24
N MET A 94 -14.44 -6.39 -1.53
CA MET A 94 -13.46 -5.36 -1.78
C MET A 94 -12.59 -5.15 -0.53
N MET A 95 -11.30 -5.36 -0.66
CA MET A 95 -10.33 -5.06 0.40
C MET A 95 -9.50 -3.85 0.01
N SER A 96 -9.50 -2.83 0.88
CA SER A 96 -8.67 -1.63 0.72
C SER A 96 -7.64 -1.57 1.84
N MET A 97 -6.38 -1.36 1.48
CA MET A 97 -5.30 -1.16 2.45
C MET A 97 -4.79 0.28 2.36
N ALA A 98 -5.04 1.04 3.41
CA ALA A 98 -4.72 2.46 3.52
C ALA A 98 -5.36 3.34 2.41
N GLY A 99 -4.93 4.60 2.32
CA GLY A 99 -5.39 5.52 1.29
C GLY A 99 -6.79 6.11 1.54
N ASN A 100 -7.24 6.87 0.56
CA ASN A 100 -8.58 7.46 0.50
C ASN A 100 -9.14 7.25 -0.91
N LEU A 101 -9.47 6.01 -1.24
CA LEU A 101 -9.84 5.61 -2.59
C LEU A 101 -10.95 6.48 -3.18
N VAL A 102 -12.05 6.66 -2.43
CA VAL A 102 -13.22 7.45 -2.88
C VAL A 102 -12.85 8.91 -3.16
N GLY A 103 -11.94 9.47 -2.36
CA GLY A 103 -11.46 10.84 -2.58
C GLY A 103 -10.37 10.96 -3.64
N ALA A 104 -9.72 9.87 -4.00
CA ALA A 104 -8.59 9.85 -4.94
C ALA A 104 -8.98 9.53 -6.39
N VAL A 105 -10.10 8.84 -6.60
CA VAL A 105 -10.57 8.52 -7.95
C VAL A 105 -11.21 9.74 -8.62
N SER A 106 -11.19 9.74 -9.95
CA SER A 106 -11.66 10.87 -10.77
C SER A 106 -13.15 11.16 -10.62
N ASP A 107 -13.97 10.13 -10.33
CA ASP A 107 -15.42 10.25 -10.12
C ASP A 107 -15.81 9.60 -8.80
N SER A 108 -15.78 10.39 -7.73
CA SER A 108 -16.10 9.93 -6.38
C SER A 108 -17.53 9.40 -6.27
N LYS A 109 -18.50 10.01 -6.97
CA LYS A 109 -19.90 9.58 -6.89
C LYS A 109 -20.11 8.19 -7.48
N ARG A 110 -19.54 7.93 -8.65
CA ARG A 110 -19.56 6.59 -9.26
C ARG A 110 -18.89 5.54 -8.38
N ALA A 111 -17.77 5.90 -7.77
CA ALA A 111 -17.06 5.03 -6.84
C ALA A 111 -17.93 4.70 -5.61
N GLU A 112 -18.57 5.70 -5.01
CA GLU A 112 -19.46 5.52 -3.86
C GLU A 112 -20.62 4.58 -4.20
N GLU A 113 -21.31 4.85 -5.31
CA GLU A 113 -22.44 4.04 -5.76
C GLU A 113 -22.05 2.60 -6.13
N GLY A 114 -20.84 2.41 -6.68
CA GLY A 114 -20.31 1.10 -7.03
C GLY A 114 -19.92 0.30 -5.80
N ILE A 115 -19.15 0.88 -4.89
CA ILE A 115 -18.68 0.23 -3.66
C ILE A 115 -19.87 -0.23 -2.80
N ALA A 116 -20.96 0.56 -2.74
CA ALA A 116 -22.17 0.21 -2.01
C ALA A 116 -22.85 -1.08 -2.53
N ARG A 117 -22.51 -1.55 -3.73
CA ARG A 117 -23.03 -2.81 -4.30
C ARG A 117 -22.26 -4.05 -3.88
N ALA A 118 -21.07 -3.89 -3.30
CA ALA A 118 -20.29 -5.01 -2.81
C ALA A 118 -21.00 -5.73 -1.64
N ASP A 119 -20.81 -7.02 -1.53
CA ASP A 119 -21.34 -7.78 -0.39
C ASP A 119 -20.57 -7.47 0.89
N LEU A 120 -19.26 -7.34 0.78
CA LEU A 120 -18.37 -7.05 1.90
C LEU A 120 -17.28 -6.05 1.48
N THR A 121 -17.07 -5.05 2.32
CA THR A 121 -15.89 -4.17 2.25
C THR A 121 -15.00 -4.38 3.47
N ILE A 122 -13.72 -4.62 3.24
CA ILE A 122 -12.69 -4.75 4.28
C ILE A 122 -11.75 -3.55 4.13
N GLN A 123 -11.63 -2.74 5.15
CA GLN A 123 -10.83 -1.53 5.10
C GLN A 123 -9.78 -1.53 6.21
N VAL A 124 -8.52 -1.62 5.83
CA VAL A 124 -7.36 -1.60 6.72
C VAL A 124 -6.81 -0.18 6.73
N ALA A 125 -6.80 0.49 7.86
CA ALA A 125 -6.45 1.91 7.90
C ALA A 125 -5.83 2.35 9.22
N THR A 126 -4.93 3.31 9.14
CA THR A 126 -4.36 4.00 10.30
C THR A 126 -5.26 5.11 10.82
N LYS A 127 -6.04 5.74 9.93
CA LYS A 127 -6.99 6.82 10.24
C LYS A 127 -8.22 6.72 9.36
N LEU A 128 -9.36 7.04 9.91
CA LEU A 128 -10.60 7.11 9.15
C LEU A 128 -10.62 8.32 8.22
N ASN A 129 -11.19 8.14 7.03
CA ASN A 129 -11.41 9.18 6.05
C ASN A 129 -12.73 8.91 5.30
N ARG A 130 -13.03 9.70 4.26
CA ARG A 130 -14.28 9.58 3.51
C ARG A 130 -14.54 8.18 2.94
N SER A 131 -13.51 7.45 2.54
CA SER A 131 -13.69 6.10 1.98
C SER A 131 -14.28 5.12 2.98
N HIS A 132 -14.06 5.34 4.29
CA HIS A 132 -14.51 4.43 5.34
C HIS A 132 -15.99 4.55 5.68
N ILE A 133 -16.66 5.61 5.24
CA ILE A 133 -18.11 5.78 5.37
C ILE A 133 -18.88 5.24 4.16
N VAL A 134 -18.16 4.85 3.11
CA VAL A 134 -18.72 4.22 1.90
C VAL A 134 -18.45 2.73 1.99
N THR A 135 -19.46 1.96 2.31
CA THR A 135 -19.34 0.53 2.57
C THR A 135 -20.28 -0.28 1.68
N GLY A 136 -19.92 -1.55 1.49
CA GLY A 136 -20.82 -2.55 0.98
C GLY A 136 -21.96 -2.88 1.98
N ARG A 137 -22.68 -3.96 1.71
CA ARG A 137 -23.74 -4.44 2.62
C ARG A 137 -23.21 -4.78 4.00
N GLU A 138 -22.01 -5.36 4.06
CA GLU A 138 -21.26 -5.61 5.27
C GLU A 138 -19.93 -4.87 5.21
N ALA A 139 -19.40 -4.47 6.37
CA ALA A 139 -18.15 -3.75 6.46
C ALA A 139 -17.31 -4.22 7.64
N LEU A 140 -16.01 -4.37 7.38
CA LEU A 140 -15.00 -4.63 8.39
C LEU A 140 -13.95 -3.53 8.35
N LEU A 141 -13.82 -2.79 9.45
CA LEU A 141 -12.78 -1.78 9.62
C LEU A 141 -11.69 -2.34 10.53
N LEU A 142 -10.48 -2.47 9.98
CA LEU A 142 -9.33 -3.00 10.70
C LEU A 142 -8.33 -1.88 10.96
N PRO A 143 -8.22 -1.38 12.20
CA PRO A 143 -7.22 -0.38 12.54
C PRO A 143 -5.83 -1.01 12.56
N VAL A 144 -4.85 -0.27 12.05
CA VAL A 144 -3.44 -0.68 12.05
C VAL A 144 -2.55 0.47 12.48
N LEU A 145 -1.36 0.13 12.94
CA LEU A 145 -0.36 1.12 13.30
C LEU A 145 0.13 1.90 12.09
N GLY A 146 0.36 3.18 12.29
CA GLY A 146 1.11 3.99 11.35
C GLY A 146 2.61 3.67 11.39
N ARG A 147 3.34 3.98 10.32
CA ARG A 147 4.78 3.73 10.20
C ARG A 147 5.61 4.40 11.31
N THR A 148 5.10 5.48 11.88
CA THR A 148 5.77 6.22 12.95
C THR A 148 5.48 5.69 14.34
N GLU A 149 4.51 4.79 14.47
CA GLU A 149 4.11 4.20 15.74
C GLU A 149 4.93 2.94 16.02
N ARG A 150 5.28 2.76 17.28
CA ARG A 150 6.06 1.60 17.74
C ARG A 150 5.19 0.36 17.77
N ASP A 151 5.57 -0.64 17.01
CA ASP A 151 4.97 -1.98 17.08
C ASP A 151 5.76 -2.83 18.08
N VAL A 152 5.07 -3.39 19.07
CA VAL A 152 5.67 -4.28 20.07
C VAL A 152 4.87 -5.57 20.11
N GLN A 153 5.50 -6.68 19.71
CA GLN A 153 4.88 -8.00 19.73
C GLN A 153 5.71 -8.92 20.61
N HIS A 154 5.07 -9.60 21.54
CA HIS A 154 5.72 -10.49 22.52
C HIS A 154 6.89 -9.82 23.29
N GLY A 155 6.75 -8.54 23.61
CA GLY A 155 7.75 -7.75 24.31
C GLY A 155 8.94 -7.27 23.44
N LEU A 156 8.94 -7.56 22.13
CA LEU A 156 9.98 -7.17 21.20
C LEU A 156 9.46 -6.07 20.26
N VAL A 157 10.27 -5.01 20.12
CA VAL A 157 9.98 -3.96 19.13
C VAL A 157 10.15 -4.55 17.73
N GLN A 158 9.12 -4.42 16.92
CA GLN A 158 9.11 -4.85 15.53
C GLN A 158 9.66 -3.77 14.62
N TYR A 159 10.14 -4.18 13.47
CA TYR A 159 10.53 -3.28 12.40
C TYR A 159 10.04 -3.81 11.06
N VAL A 160 9.89 -2.92 10.10
CA VAL A 160 9.63 -3.27 8.70
C VAL A 160 10.85 -2.92 7.86
N THR A 161 11.07 -3.66 6.79
CA THR A 161 12.13 -3.34 5.84
C THR A 161 11.72 -2.17 4.95
N ALA A 162 12.69 -1.38 4.56
CA ALA A 162 12.56 -0.35 3.54
C ALA A 162 13.75 -0.41 2.60
N GLU A 163 13.48 -0.48 1.31
CA GLU A 163 14.51 -0.49 0.28
C GLU A 163 14.73 0.94 -0.24
N ASP A 164 15.96 1.41 -0.21
CA ASP A 164 16.31 2.73 -0.74
C ASP A 164 16.56 2.70 -2.25
N THR A 165 16.87 3.86 -2.84
CA THR A 165 17.04 4.02 -4.28
C THR A 165 18.25 3.31 -4.88
N VAL A 166 19.16 2.84 -4.03
CA VAL A 166 20.33 2.04 -4.43
C VAL A 166 20.21 0.58 -4.01
N CYS A 167 18.96 0.13 -3.80
CA CYS A 167 18.60 -1.24 -3.43
C CYS A 167 19.22 -1.72 -2.11
N ARG A 168 19.55 -0.79 -1.20
CA ARG A 168 19.96 -1.15 0.16
C ARG A 168 18.72 -1.38 1.01
N ILE A 169 18.71 -2.46 1.75
CA ILE A 169 17.65 -2.78 2.72
C ILE A 169 17.99 -2.12 4.04
N ASN A 170 17.08 -1.31 4.55
CA ASN A 170 17.15 -0.63 5.83
C ASN A 170 16.01 -1.10 6.72
N SER A 171 16.20 -1.03 8.04
CA SER A 171 15.10 -1.18 9.01
C SER A 171 14.39 0.15 9.21
N SER A 172 13.07 0.08 9.38
CA SER A 172 12.23 1.21 9.77
C SER A 172 11.49 0.85 11.05
N ILE A 173 11.72 1.62 12.10
CA ILE A 173 11.13 1.43 13.42
C ILE A 173 10.34 2.67 13.78
N GLY A 174 9.09 2.50 14.25
CA GLY A 174 8.30 3.58 14.78
C GLY A 174 8.80 3.98 16.19
N GLU A 175 8.73 5.27 16.49
CA GLU A 175 9.20 5.81 17.78
C GLU A 175 8.05 6.28 18.68
N LEU A 176 6.88 6.60 18.07
CA LEU A 176 5.71 7.08 18.79
C LEU A 176 4.97 5.92 19.45
N ASP A 177 4.47 6.16 20.64
CA ASP A 177 3.59 5.20 21.28
C ASP A 177 2.24 5.13 20.56
N PRO A 178 1.71 3.91 20.29
CA PRO A 178 0.41 3.75 19.65
C PRO A 178 -0.71 4.34 20.50
N VAL A 179 -1.77 4.76 19.85
CA VAL A 179 -3.00 5.18 20.54
C VAL A 179 -3.62 3.96 21.23
N ALA A 180 -4.08 4.12 22.46
CA ALA A 180 -4.52 3.06 23.36
C ALA A 180 -5.44 1.97 22.76
N PRO A 181 -6.44 2.27 21.91
CA PRO A 181 -7.29 1.24 21.32
C PRO A 181 -6.54 0.21 20.46
N ILE A 182 -5.47 0.62 19.78
CA ILE A 182 -4.68 -0.28 18.94
C ILE A 182 -3.77 -1.17 19.79
N ARG A 183 -3.27 -0.68 20.92
CA ARG A 183 -2.53 -1.50 21.90
C ARG A 183 -3.37 -2.66 22.42
N GLU A 184 -4.64 -2.41 22.75
CA GLU A 184 -5.55 -3.44 23.27
C GLU A 184 -5.86 -4.51 22.22
N LEU A 185 -5.84 -4.18 20.93
CA LEU A 185 -6.05 -5.14 19.84
C LEU A 185 -4.81 -5.99 19.54
N GLN A 186 -3.60 -5.47 19.83
CA GLN A 186 -2.35 -6.18 19.57
C GLN A 186 -1.89 -7.07 20.73
N GLN A 187 -2.44 -6.91 21.92
CA GLN A 187 -2.20 -7.80 23.05
C GLN A 187 -3.45 -8.66 23.27
N PRO A 188 -3.54 -9.87 22.73
CA PRO A 188 -4.50 -10.82 23.22
C PRO A 188 -4.06 -11.18 24.65
N ASP A 189 -4.71 -10.58 25.63
CA ASP A 189 -4.67 -11.12 26.98
C ASP A 189 -5.06 -12.59 26.87
N GLY A 190 -4.23 -13.48 27.39
CA GLY A 190 -4.33 -14.92 27.21
C GLY A 190 -5.59 -15.58 27.78
N GLU A 191 -6.64 -14.83 28.00
CA GLU A 191 -7.97 -15.30 28.35
C GLU A 191 -8.97 -14.55 27.47
N GLY A 192 -9.71 -15.26 26.63
CA GLY A 192 -10.64 -14.78 25.61
C GLY A 192 -11.57 -13.65 26.04
N GLY A 193 -11.03 -12.45 26.06
CA GLY A 193 -11.73 -11.24 26.44
C GLY A 193 -12.62 -10.73 25.30
N GLN A 194 -13.90 -10.72 25.53
CA GLN A 194 -14.86 -10.01 24.68
C GLN A 194 -14.49 -8.54 24.59
N LEU A 195 -14.38 -8.01 23.36
CA LEU A 195 -14.25 -6.59 23.07
C LEU A 195 -15.36 -5.82 23.79
N ARG A 196 -15.05 -5.13 24.88
CA ARG A 196 -15.96 -4.18 25.51
C ARG A 196 -15.75 -2.81 24.86
N PRO A 197 -16.74 -2.23 24.18
CA PRO A 197 -16.65 -0.87 23.72
C PRO A 197 -16.52 0.07 24.92
N ARG A 198 -15.43 0.81 25.01
CA ARG A 198 -15.34 1.93 25.96
C ARG A 198 -16.09 3.12 25.42
N PRO A 199 -16.87 3.84 26.26
CA PRO A 199 -17.51 5.06 25.84
C PRO A 199 -16.42 6.09 25.48
N TRP A 200 -16.59 6.73 24.34
CA TRP A 200 -15.75 7.85 23.90
C TRP A 200 -15.74 8.93 24.96
N ALA A 201 -14.59 9.18 25.55
CA ALA A 201 -14.43 10.32 26.44
C ALA A 201 -14.53 11.59 25.62
N THR A 202 -15.64 12.31 25.78
CA THR A 202 -15.78 13.71 25.34
C THR A 202 -14.74 14.56 26.06
N ARG A 203 -13.81 15.14 25.30
CA ARG A 203 -13.14 16.40 25.60
C ARG A 203 -13.04 17.22 24.33
#